data_dfeaf7ec6042d03a0e59b9e7bc80b43d
#
_entry.id   dfeaf7ec6042d03a0e59b9e7bc80b43d
#
_cell.length_a   1.000
_cell.length_b   1.000
_cell.length_c   1.000
_cell.angle_alpha   90.00
_cell.angle_beta   90.00
_cell.angle_gamma   90.00
#
_symmetry.space_group_name_H-M   'P 1'
#
loop_
_entity.id
_entity.type
_entity.pdbx_description
1 polymer ?
#
loop_
_entity_poly.entity_id
_entity_poly.type
_entity_poly.pdbx_seq_one_letter_code
_entity_poly.pdbx_strand_id
1 'polypeptide(L)'
;MLFRSLGCASVSLRDNGVTASEVWRKAQDLMARHPDAPRIQPLHPYPLDRLDSTLPARVPPLIKGYLKVGATICGAPAWDPDFHTADFPILLDLEWLEERYRRHFGMP
;
A
#
# COMPACT_ATOMS: atom_id res chain seq x y z
N MET A 1 17.08 11.69 -12.87
CA MET A 1 15.89 10.97 -13.32
C MET A 1 15.37 10.09 -12.18
N LEU A 2 14.10 10.21 -11.88
CA LEU A 2 13.47 9.39 -10.84
C LEU A 2 12.85 8.15 -11.47
N PHE A 3 13.29 6.98 -11.02
CA PHE A 3 12.72 5.71 -11.45
C PHE A 3 11.73 5.24 -10.40
N ARG A 4 10.46 5.24 -10.77
CA ARG A 4 9.37 4.80 -9.90
C ARG A 4 8.54 3.75 -10.60
N SER A 5 8.15 2.75 -9.85
CA SER A 5 7.22 1.72 -10.31
C SER A 5 5.92 1.86 -9.53
N LEU A 6 4.82 1.92 -10.26
CA LEU A 6 3.48 1.96 -9.67
C LEU A 6 2.81 0.62 -9.89
N GLY A 7 2.30 0.05 -8.83
CA GLY A 7 1.53 -1.17 -8.87
C GLY A 7 0.34 -1.10 -7.92
N CYS A 8 -0.32 -2.20 -7.72
CA CYS A 8 -1.37 -2.30 -6.73
C CYS A 8 -1.25 -3.59 -5.93
N ALA A 9 -1.70 -3.53 -4.69
CA ALA A 9 -1.81 -4.70 -3.83
C ALA A 9 -3.28 -4.94 -3.53
N SER A 10 -3.77 -6.12 -3.89
CA SER A 10 -5.16 -6.51 -3.71
C SER A 10 -5.34 -7.16 -2.34
N VAL A 11 -6.32 -6.67 -1.59
CA VAL A 11 -6.68 -7.19 -0.28
C VAL A 11 -8.09 -7.73 -0.34
N SER A 12 -8.26 -8.99 0.08
CA SER A 12 -9.58 -9.64 0.08
C SER A 12 -10.57 -8.89 0.97
N LEU A 13 -11.79 -8.75 0.48
CA LEU A 13 -12.92 -8.18 1.24
C LEU A 13 -13.82 -9.26 1.85
N ARG A 14 -13.41 -10.52 1.78
CA ARG A 14 -14.21 -11.64 2.26
C ARG A 14 -14.35 -11.70 3.79
N ASP A 15 -13.52 -10.92 4.48
CA ASP A 15 -13.58 -10.76 5.94
C ASP A 15 -14.35 -9.49 6.35
N ASN A 16 -15.23 -9.01 5.52
CA ASN A 16 -16.01 -7.78 5.72
C ASN A 16 -15.14 -6.52 5.82
N GLY A 17 -13.98 -6.53 5.17
CA GLY A 17 -13.09 -5.38 5.12
C GLY A 17 -12.21 -5.19 6.35
N VAL A 18 -12.09 -6.19 7.22
CA VAL A 18 -11.25 -6.10 8.43
C VAL A 18 -9.78 -5.91 8.05
N THR A 19 -9.24 -6.77 7.19
CA THR A 19 -7.85 -6.66 6.74
C THR A 19 -7.63 -5.38 5.94
N ALA A 20 -8.54 -5.05 5.04
CA ALA A 20 -8.45 -3.81 4.25
C ALA A 20 -8.47 -2.57 5.14
N SER A 21 -9.20 -2.58 6.24
CA SER A 21 -9.20 -1.49 7.22
C SER A 21 -7.81 -1.30 7.84
N GLU A 22 -7.13 -2.38 8.20
CA GLU A 22 -5.78 -2.29 8.75
C GLU A 22 -4.79 -1.78 7.72
N VAL A 23 -4.88 -2.23 6.48
CA VAL A 23 -4.03 -1.72 5.39
C VAL A 23 -4.30 -0.24 5.14
N TRP A 24 -5.56 0.19 5.18
CA TRP A 24 -5.91 1.60 5.03
C TRP A 24 -5.35 2.47 6.17
N ARG A 25 -5.42 1.98 7.40
CA ARG A 25 -4.81 2.68 8.54
C ARG A 25 -3.30 2.85 8.33
N LYS A 26 -2.63 1.80 7.88
CA LYS A 26 -1.21 1.85 7.57
C LYS A 26 -0.92 2.81 6.42
N ALA A 27 -1.78 2.82 5.40
CA ALA A 27 -1.64 3.73 4.26
C ALA A 27 -1.72 5.18 4.70
N GLN A 28 -2.67 5.52 5.58
CA GLN A 28 -2.83 6.88 6.09
C GLN A 28 -1.59 7.31 6.88
N ASP A 29 -1.02 6.42 7.69
CA ASP A 29 0.21 6.67 8.44
C ASP A 29 1.39 6.93 7.49
N LEU A 30 1.54 6.12 6.44
CA LEU A 30 2.58 6.29 5.45
C LEU A 30 2.43 7.60 4.65
N MET A 31 1.20 7.94 4.27
CA MET A 31 0.94 9.19 3.56
C MET A 31 1.27 10.41 4.42
N ALA A 32 1.00 10.33 5.72
CA ALA A 32 1.33 11.39 6.65
C ALA A 32 2.86 11.57 6.81
N ARG A 33 3.61 10.47 6.73
CA ARG A 33 5.08 10.51 6.82
C ARG A 33 5.75 10.96 5.54
N HIS A 34 5.05 10.87 4.41
CA HIS A 34 5.59 11.18 3.09
C HIS A 34 4.69 12.19 2.38
N PRO A 35 4.58 13.43 2.91
CA PRO A 35 3.65 14.42 2.36
C PRO A 35 3.97 14.84 0.93
N ASP A 36 5.23 14.70 0.50
CA ASP A 36 5.67 15.06 -0.84
C ASP A 36 5.51 13.93 -1.86
N ALA A 37 5.15 12.72 -1.41
CA ALA A 37 4.93 11.61 -2.32
C ALA A 37 3.68 11.84 -3.16
N PRO A 38 3.67 11.37 -4.42
CA PRO A 38 2.49 11.46 -5.26
C PRO A 38 1.28 10.79 -4.63
N ARG A 39 0.09 11.32 -4.90
CA ARG A 39 -1.16 10.73 -4.47
C ARG A 39 -1.90 10.19 -5.68
N ILE A 40 -2.40 8.96 -5.56
CA ILE A 40 -3.17 8.31 -6.60
C ILE A 40 -4.61 8.20 -6.12
N GLN A 41 -5.54 8.63 -6.97
CA GLN A 41 -6.96 8.51 -6.67
C GLN A 41 -7.54 7.40 -7.54
N PRO A 42 -8.29 6.45 -6.95
CA PRO A 42 -8.89 5.37 -7.73
C PRO A 42 -10.04 5.88 -8.60
N LEU A 43 -10.18 5.29 -9.80
CA LEU A 43 -11.33 5.57 -10.67
C LEU A 43 -12.63 5.01 -10.08
N HIS A 44 -12.54 3.88 -9.41
CA HIS A 44 -13.66 3.21 -8.74
C HIS A 44 -13.32 3.01 -7.28
N PRO A 45 -13.50 4.05 -6.44
CA PRO A 45 -13.09 3.97 -5.04
C PRO A 45 -13.96 2.98 -4.25
N TYR A 46 -13.32 2.25 -3.35
CA TYR A 46 -14.06 1.45 -2.38
C TYR A 46 -14.61 2.37 -1.29
N PRO A 47 -15.90 2.21 -0.90
CA PRO A 47 -16.48 3.03 0.17
C PRO A 47 -15.76 2.76 1.50
N LEU A 48 -15.01 3.76 1.99
CA LEU A 48 -14.18 3.60 3.18
C LEU A 48 -15.00 3.38 4.45
N ASP A 49 -16.24 3.82 4.48
CA ASP A 49 -17.16 3.60 5.59
C ASP A 49 -17.61 2.15 5.74
N ARG A 50 -17.36 1.32 4.72
CA ARG A 50 -17.63 -0.13 4.79
C ARG A 50 -16.48 -0.94 5.38
N LEU A 51 -15.33 -0.29 5.59
CA LEU A 51 -14.19 -0.98 6.22
C LEU A 51 -14.47 -1.17 7.71
N ASP A 52 -14.26 -2.40 8.18
CA ASP A 52 -14.48 -2.72 9.59
C ASP A 52 -13.19 -2.57 10.37
N SER A 53 -13.11 -1.51 11.18
CA SER A 53 -11.95 -1.23 12.04
C SER A 53 -12.13 -1.72 13.48
N THR A 54 -13.22 -2.43 13.78
CA THR A 54 -13.53 -2.85 15.14
C THR A 54 -12.78 -4.12 15.57
N LEU A 55 -12.29 -4.90 14.59
CA LEU A 55 -11.57 -6.13 14.85
C LEU A 55 -10.08 -5.96 14.56
N PRO A 56 -9.20 -6.62 15.35
CA PRO A 56 -7.78 -6.58 15.07
C PRO A 56 -7.45 -7.35 13.79
N ALA A 57 -6.51 -6.82 13.03
CA ALA A 57 -6.04 -7.45 11.81
C ALA A 57 -4.55 -7.17 11.62
N ARG A 58 -3.92 -7.92 10.74
CA ARG A 58 -2.51 -7.75 10.39
C ARG A 58 -2.39 -7.36 8.93
N VAL A 59 -1.42 -6.51 8.65
CA VAL A 59 -1.05 -6.22 7.27
C VAL A 59 -0.57 -7.53 6.62
N PRO A 60 -1.10 -7.89 5.44
CA PRO A 60 -0.69 -9.13 4.76
C PRO A 60 0.81 -9.21 4.51
N PRO A 61 1.41 -10.42 4.56
CA PRO A 61 2.86 -10.58 4.39
C PRO A 61 3.42 -9.99 3.10
N LEU A 62 2.68 -10.07 1.99
CA LEU A 62 3.13 -9.51 0.72
C LEU A 62 3.27 -7.99 0.80
N ILE A 63 2.28 -7.31 1.40
CA ILE A 63 2.33 -5.86 1.59
C ILE A 63 3.47 -5.50 2.56
N LYS A 64 3.61 -6.24 3.66
CA LYS A 64 4.73 -6.06 4.58
C LYS A 64 6.07 -6.13 3.85
N GLY A 65 6.22 -7.10 2.95
CA GLY A 65 7.41 -7.27 2.14
C GLY A 65 7.70 -6.04 1.27
N TYR A 66 6.69 -5.53 0.59
CA TYR A 66 6.83 -4.31 -0.20
C TYR A 66 7.25 -3.11 0.66
N LEU A 67 6.63 -2.95 1.83
CA LEU A 67 6.97 -1.83 2.71
C LEU A 67 8.39 -1.94 3.26
N LYS A 68 8.88 -3.15 3.51
CA LYS A 68 10.26 -3.37 3.96
C LYS A 68 11.30 -2.95 2.92
N VAL A 69 11.00 -3.10 1.65
CA VAL A 69 11.91 -2.69 0.57
C VAL A 69 11.70 -1.25 0.13
N GLY A 70 10.85 -0.51 0.85
CA GLY A 70 10.71 0.92 0.66
C GLY A 70 9.55 1.36 -0.21
N ALA A 71 8.66 0.44 -0.56
CA ALA A 71 7.42 0.84 -1.20
C ALA A 71 6.54 1.60 -0.21
N THR A 72 5.69 2.45 -0.73
CA THR A 72 4.68 3.15 0.08
C THR A 72 3.31 3.03 -0.57
N ILE A 73 2.28 3.10 0.25
CA ILE A 73 0.91 3.15 -0.23
C ILE A 73 0.57 4.63 -0.44
N CYS A 74 0.12 4.98 -1.62
CA CYS A 74 0.00 6.39 -2.03
C CYS A 74 -1.42 6.85 -2.31
N GLY A 75 -2.42 6.12 -1.84
CA GLY A 75 -3.80 6.52 -2.01
C GLY A 75 -4.80 5.55 -1.39
N ALA A 76 -6.08 5.93 -1.49
CA ALA A 76 -7.18 5.10 -1.05
C ALA A 76 -7.38 3.91 -2.00
N PRO A 77 -8.01 2.82 -1.51
CA PRO A 77 -8.18 1.62 -2.33
C PRO A 77 -9.23 1.80 -3.42
N ALA A 78 -8.96 1.20 -4.57
CA ALA A 78 -9.96 0.96 -5.60
C ALA A 78 -10.78 -0.28 -5.26
N TRP A 79 -12.01 -0.34 -5.74
CA TRP A 79 -12.87 -1.50 -5.54
C TRP A 79 -12.87 -2.38 -6.79
N ASP A 80 -12.58 -3.64 -6.62
CA ASP A 80 -12.74 -4.65 -7.65
C ASP A 80 -13.87 -5.60 -7.21
N PRO A 81 -15.11 -5.35 -7.67
CA PRO A 81 -16.24 -6.19 -7.27
C PRO A 81 -16.18 -7.60 -7.84
N ASP A 82 -15.51 -7.80 -8.98
CA ASP A 82 -15.41 -9.13 -9.61
C ASP A 82 -14.54 -10.07 -8.79
N PHE A 83 -13.42 -9.56 -8.25
CA PHE A 83 -12.54 -10.34 -7.39
C PHE A 83 -12.82 -10.14 -5.91
N HIS A 84 -13.73 -9.24 -5.57
CA HIS A 84 -14.09 -8.90 -4.20
C HIS A 84 -12.87 -8.46 -3.39
N THR A 85 -12.14 -7.48 -3.95
CA THR A 85 -10.92 -6.95 -3.33
C THR A 85 -10.93 -5.43 -3.25
N ALA A 86 -10.16 -4.93 -2.29
CA ALA A 86 -9.75 -3.53 -2.23
C ALA A 86 -8.31 -3.45 -2.72
N ASP A 87 -8.07 -2.67 -3.77
CA ASP A 87 -6.77 -2.60 -4.45
C ASP A 87 -6.07 -1.30 -4.07
N PHE A 88 -5.01 -1.40 -3.30
CA PHE A 88 -4.25 -0.25 -2.81
C PHE A 88 -3.13 0.12 -3.79
N PRO A 89 -2.99 1.40 -4.17
CA PRO A 89 -1.91 1.83 -5.03
C PRO A 89 -0.58 1.82 -4.25
N ILE A 90 0.42 1.16 -4.80
CA ILE A 90 1.74 1.03 -4.21
C ILE A 90 2.77 1.67 -5.13
N LEU A 91 3.59 2.54 -4.56
CA LEU A 91 4.66 3.21 -5.26
C LEU A 91 6.00 2.74 -4.72
N LEU A 92 6.87 2.29 -5.62
CA LEU A 92 8.23 1.88 -5.29
C LEU A 92 9.21 2.82 -6.00
N ASP A 93 10.05 3.47 -5.22
CA ASP A 93 11.14 4.27 -5.74
C ASP A 93 12.34 3.34 -5.96
N LEU A 94 12.64 3.05 -7.22
CA LEU A 94 13.71 2.11 -7.57
C LEU A 94 15.10 2.62 -7.21
N GLU A 95 15.30 3.92 -7.28
CA GLU A 95 16.57 4.53 -6.88
C GLU A 95 16.83 4.34 -5.37
N TRP A 96 15.79 4.55 -4.57
CA TRP A 96 15.88 4.36 -3.14
C TRP A 96 16.08 2.89 -2.77
N LEU A 97 15.43 1.98 -3.49
CA LEU A 97 15.63 0.54 -3.34
C LEU A 97 17.08 0.15 -3.65
N GLU A 98 17.66 0.69 -4.70
CA GLU A 98 19.04 0.43 -5.08
C GLU A 98 20.01 0.90 -3.99
N GLU A 99 19.78 2.08 -3.43
CA GLU A 99 20.58 2.60 -2.33
C GLU A 99 20.51 1.71 -1.09
N ARG A 100 19.31 1.25 -0.74
CA ARG A 100 19.13 0.32 0.40
C ARG A 100 19.81 -1.01 0.15
N TYR A 101 19.75 -1.52 -1.06
CA TYR A 101 20.42 -2.75 -1.44
C TYR A 101 21.94 -2.62 -1.25
N ARG A 102 22.51 -1.53 -1.72
CA ARG A 102 23.95 -1.25 -1.56
C ARG A 102 24.36 -1.23 -0.10
N ARG A 103 23.61 -0.55 0.75
CA ARG A 103 23.89 -0.51 2.18
C ARG A 103 23.82 -1.88 2.84
N HIS A 104 22.82 -2.66 2.47
CA HIS A 104 22.64 -3.98 3.06
C HIS A 104 23.79 -4.93 2.72
N PHE A 105 24.32 -4.84 1.51
CA PHE A 105 25.39 -5.72 1.04
C PHE A 105 26.78 -5.07 1.12
N GLY A 106 26.91 -3.92 1.76
CA GLY A 106 28.20 -3.23 1.91
C GLY A 106 28.81 -2.76 0.58
N MET A 107 28.00 -2.54 -0.42
CA MET A 107 28.46 -2.09 -1.74
C MET A 107 28.66 -0.58 -1.75
N PRO A 108 29.71 -0.09 -2.40
CA PRO A 108 29.95 1.35 -2.51
C PRO A 108 28.93 2.07 -3.38
#